data_810fcd6f95bfd0f7863d5e7ec6074578
#
_entry.id   810fcd6f95bfd0f7863d5e7ec6074578
#
_cell.length_a   1.000
_cell.length_b   1.000
_cell.length_c   1.000
_cell.angle_alpha   90.00
_cell.angle_beta   90.00
_cell.angle_gamma   90.00
#
_symmetry.space_group_name_H-M   'P 1'
#
loop_
_entity.id
_entity.type
_entity.pdbx_description
1 polymer ?
#
loop_
_entity_poly.entity_id
_entity_poly.type
_entity_poly.pdbx_seq_one_letter_code
_entity_poly.pdbx_strand_id
1 'polypeptide(L)'
;KDDAAGGDTMTMDEVKAAVQKSDVPSDLKLGYVCMNLANPWFVQVVEGFEAACEEMGLEKPLTVDSQYDVDKQVSDVETMVNDEYDAIMISPIDQNALTDVVTKANDAGIVTSCAAQSVDIVDFRYIVEEYSYGQAIGQNAANWINENLADEDEVQVCIISQDNVEDVIARGDGVQDTLEKECPNVNVVTRQAGDTPEGGLEIVESALAAYPDLKVVVATNDSGGIGGYQA
;
A
#
# COMPACT_ATOMS: atom_id res chain seq x y z
N LYS A 1 8.93 -19.14 7.09
CA LYS A 1 9.92 -19.82 6.21
C LYS A 1 10.26 -18.81 5.15
N ASP A 2 11.35 -18.14 5.41
CA ASP A 2 11.98 -17.20 4.51
C ASP A 2 12.45 -17.93 3.26
N ASP A 3 11.79 -17.66 2.15
CA ASP A 3 12.36 -17.81 0.83
C ASP A 3 11.82 -16.64 -0.03
N ALA A 4 12.29 -15.44 0.32
CA ALA A 4 12.27 -14.35 -0.63
C ALA A 4 13.19 -14.75 -1.77
N ALA A 5 12.67 -14.84 -2.98
CA ALA A 5 13.44 -15.04 -4.19
C ALA A 5 14.63 -14.06 -4.15
N GLY A 6 15.87 -14.60 -4.20
CA GLY A 6 17.09 -13.82 -4.05
C GLY A 6 17.33 -12.94 -5.27
N GLY A 7 16.68 -11.80 -5.33
CA GLY A 7 17.08 -10.67 -6.16
C GLY A 7 17.98 -9.77 -5.34
N ASP A 8 18.98 -9.17 -5.95
CA ASP A 8 19.86 -8.20 -5.29
C ASP A 8 19.02 -7.01 -4.80
N THR A 9 18.98 -6.79 -3.48
CA THR A 9 18.32 -5.64 -2.90
C THR A 9 19.19 -4.40 -3.11
N MET A 10 18.70 -3.45 -3.90
CA MET A 10 19.37 -2.16 -4.12
C MET A 10 18.91 -1.13 -3.08
N THR A 11 19.82 -0.34 -2.57
CA THR A 11 19.50 0.85 -1.79
C THR A 11 18.96 1.96 -2.69
N MET A 12 18.22 2.91 -2.13
CA MET A 12 17.73 4.07 -2.89
C MET A 12 18.86 4.89 -3.56
N ASP A 13 20.03 4.95 -2.94
CA ASP A 13 21.17 5.67 -3.52
C ASP A 13 21.77 4.89 -4.71
N GLU A 14 21.79 3.57 -4.66
CA GLU A 14 22.18 2.72 -5.80
C GLU A 14 21.20 2.81 -6.94
N VAL A 15 19.89 2.81 -6.66
CA VAL A 15 18.83 3.02 -7.67
C VAL A 15 19.00 4.39 -8.34
N LYS A 16 19.13 5.47 -7.56
CA LYS A 16 19.36 6.83 -8.10
C LYS A 16 20.63 6.91 -8.93
N ALA A 17 21.72 6.28 -8.47
CA ALA A 17 22.98 6.27 -9.21
C ALA A 17 22.90 5.45 -10.51
N ALA A 18 22.12 4.38 -10.53
CA ALA A 18 21.88 3.57 -11.73
C ALA A 18 21.06 4.35 -12.77
N VAL A 19 19.98 4.99 -12.35
CA VAL A 19 19.10 5.80 -13.23
C VAL A 19 19.85 6.97 -13.86
N GLN A 20 20.71 7.66 -13.12
CA GLN A 20 21.50 8.79 -13.64
C GLN A 20 22.58 8.40 -14.66
N LYS A 21 22.91 7.11 -14.77
CA LYS A 21 23.96 6.60 -15.66
C LYS A 21 23.45 5.95 -16.94
N SER A 22 22.15 5.75 -17.08
CA SER A 22 21.57 5.08 -18.24
C SER A 22 21.16 6.09 -19.31
N ASP A 23 21.58 5.84 -20.56
CA ASP A 23 20.99 6.48 -21.75
C ASP A 23 19.59 5.88 -21.96
N VAL A 24 18.57 6.50 -21.40
CA VAL A 24 17.19 6.06 -21.53
C VAL A 24 16.61 6.63 -22.83
N PRO A 25 16.00 5.79 -23.71
CA PRO A 25 15.33 6.30 -24.90
C PRO A 25 14.20 7.26 -24.51
N SER A 26 14.07 8.39 -25.23
CA SER A 26 13.08 9.42 -24.91
C SER A 26 11.66 9.12 -25.38
N ASP A 27 11.47 8.08 -26.20
CA ASP A 27 10.22 7.65 -26.79
C ASP A 27 9.57 6.44 -26.12
N LEU A 28 9.99 6.13 -24.89
CA LEU A 28 9.41 5.04 -24.11
C LEU A 28 7.94 5.33 -23.75
N LYS A 29 7.10 4.33 -24.00
CA LYS A 29 5.69 4.33 -23.65
C LYS A 29 5.49 3.68 -22.28
N LEU A 30 5.28 4.50 -21.25
CA LEU A 30 5.21 4.08 -19.86
C LEU A 30 3.77 4.11 -19.33
N GLY A 31 3.39 3.09 -18.55
CA GLY A 31 2.09 2.98 -17.94
C GLY A 31 2.14 2.74 -16.44
N TYR A 32 1.10 3.19 -15.73
CA TYR A 32 0.86 2.86 -14.33
C TYR A 32 -0.59 2.41 -14.14
N VAL A 33 -0.77 1.18 -13.69
CA VAL A 33 -2.07 0.61 -13.32
C VAL A 33 -2.21 0.70 -11.80
N CYS A 34 -2.92 1.74 -11.36
CA CYS A 34 -3.13 2.06 -9.95
C CYS A 34 -4.33 1.31 -9.40
N MET A 35 -4.25 0.83 -8.15
CA MET A 35 -5.38 0.14 -7.54
C MET A 35 -6.55 1.07 -7.23
N ASN A 36 -6.31 2.29 -6.72
CA ASN A 36 -7.37 3.24 -6.38
C ASN A 36 -6.85 4.67 -6.19
N LEU A 37 -7.25 5.61 -7.04
CA LEU A 37 -6.89 7.03 -6.95
C LEU A 37 -7.74 7.84 -5.94
N ALA A 38 -8.76 7.26 -5.32
CA ALA A 38 -9.45 7.91 -4.20
C ALA A 38 -8.56 7.99 -2.94
N ASN A 39 -7.53 7.13 -2.85
CA ASN A 39 -6.51 7.22 -1.80
C ASN A 39 -5.44 8.27 -2.20
N PRO A 40 -5.27 9.37 -1.43
CA PRO A 40 -4.31 10.43 -1.72
C PRO A 40 -2.85 9.96 -1.83
N TRP A 41 -2.47 8.86 -1.18
CA TRP A 41 -1.13 8.31 -1.29
C TRP A 41 -0.80 7.88 -2.72
N PHE A 42 -1.75 7.22 -3.42
CA PHE A 42 -1.55 6.84 -4.82
C PHE A 42 -1.49 8.04 -5.76
N VAL A 43 -2.19 9.14 -5.44
CA VAL A 43 -2.06 10.39 -6.19
C VAL A 43 -0.63 10.93 -6.10
N GLN A 44 0.00 10.87 -4.92
CA GLN A 44 1.41 11.26 -4.75
C GLN A 44 2.37 10.33 -5.51
N VAL A 45 2.07 9.02 -5.58
CA VAL A 45 2.86 8.08 -6.41
C VAL A 45 2.78 8.46 -7.88
N VAL A 46 1.58 8.82 -8.39
CA VAL A 46 1.41 9.29 -9.77
C VAL A 46 2.22 10.56 -10.02
N GLU A 47 2.08 11.56 -9.14
CA GLU A 47 2.81 12.83 -9.27
C GLU A 47 4.34 12.60 -9.25
N GLY A 48 4.82 11.72 -8.38
CA GLY A 48 6.24 11.34 -8.32
C GLY A 48 6.72 10.62 -9.59
N PHE A 49 5.90 9.73 -10.15
CA PHE A 49 6.22 9.03 -11.40
C PHE A 49 6.24 10.00 -12.59
N GLU A 50 5.25 10.88 -12.70
CA GLU A 50 5.21 11.92 -13.74
C GLU A 50 6.41 12.87 -13.64
N ALA A 51 6.75 13.33 -12.43
CA ALA A 51 7.90 14.21 -12.21
C ALA A 51 9.23 13.53 -12.58
N ALA A 52 9.39 12.25 -12.26
CA ALA A 52 10.58 11.48 -12.65
C ALA A 52 10.70 11.33 -14.17
N CYS A 53 9.58 11.08 -14.86
CA CYS A 53 9.55 11.04 -16.32
C CYS A 53 9.95 12.40 -16.94
N GLU A 54 9.42 13.51 -16.43
CA GLU A 54 9.75 14.86 -16.86
C GLU A 54 11.24 15.17 -16.65
N GLU A 55 11.80 14.83 -15.46
CA GLU A 55 13.23 15.03 -15.16
C GLU A 55 14.12 14.24 -16.12
N MET A 56 13.69 13.07 -16.55
CA MET A 56 14.40 12.21 -17.50
C MET A 56 14.17 12.58 -18.96
N GLY A 57 13.28 13.54 -19.25
CA GLY A 57 12.93 13.95 -20.61
C GLY A 57 12.04 12.92 -21.34
N LEU A 58 11.32 12.09 -20.59
CA LEU A 58 10.35 11.12 -21.12
C LEU A 58 8.96 11.76 -21.29
N GLU A 59 8.12 11.13 -22.11
CA GLU A 59 6.71 11.51 -22.19
C GLU A 59 5.98 11.20 -20.87
N LYS A 60 4.89 11.94 -20.61
CA LYS A 60 4.03 11.71 -19.46
C LYS A 60 3.47 10.28 -19.50
N PRO A 61 3.61 9.48 -18.43
CA PRO A 61 3.08 8.13 -18.38
C PRO A 61 1.55 8.13 -18.34
N LEU A 62 0.91 7.10 -18.93
CA LEU A 62 -0.52 6.88 -18.76
C LEU A 62 -0.77 6.26 -17.38
N THR A 63 -1.60 6.89 -16.57
CA THR A 63 -2.13 6.29 -15.33
C THR A 63 -3.57 5.86 -15.53
N VAL A 64 -3.88 4.63 -15.09
CA VAL A 64 -5.24 4.06 -15.08
C VAL A 64 -5.63 3.72 -13.65
N ASP A 65 -6.84 4.11 -13.25
CA ASP A 65 -7.42 3.83 -11.93
C ASP A 65 -8.31 2.59 -12.02
N SER A 66 -7.91 1.51 -11.35
CA SER A 66 -8.68 0.26 -11.33
C SER A 66 -9.81 0.25 -10.30
N GLN A 67 -9.92 1.26 -9.42
CA GLN A 67 -11.03 1.48 -8.48
C GLN A 67 -11.33 0.27 -7.56
N TYR A 68 -10.30 -0.45 -7.12
CA TYR A 68 -10.38 -1.72 -6.36
C TYR A 68 -11.13 -2.86 -7.09
N ASP A 69 -11.32 -2.76 -8.40
CA ASP A 69 -11.91 -3.81 -9.23
C ASP A 69 -10.78 -4.68 -9.84
N VAL A 70 -10.68 -5.92 -9.38
CA VAL A 70 -9.64 -6.88 -9.80
C VAL A 70 -9.76 -7.21 -11.28
N ASP A 71 -10.98 -7.44 -11.79
CA ASP A 71 -11.21 -7.78 -13.20
C ASP A 71 -10.84 -6.60 -14.10
N LYS A 72 -11.18 -5.38 -13.66
CA LYS A 72 -10.76 -4.16 -14.33
C LYS A 72 -9.25 -4.02 -14.34
N GLN A 73 -8.57 -4.29 -13.22
CA GLN A 73 -7.11 -4.19 -13.15
C GLN A 73 -6.42 -5.15 -14.13
N VAL A 74 -6.87 -6.40 -14.21
CA VAL A 74 -6.38 -7.37 -15.20
C VAL A 74 -6.60 -6.84 -16.62
N SER A 75 -7.80 -6.33 -16.93
CA SER A 75 -8.12 -5.75 -18.25
C SER A 75 -7.29 -4.51 -18.58
N ASP A 76 -7.01 -3.66 -17.59
CA ASP A 76 -6.17 -2.47 -17.75
C ASP A 76 -4.73 -2.85 -18.14
N VAL A 77 -4.15 -3.86 -17.47
CA VAL A 77 -2.82 -4.40 -17.83
C VAL A 77 -2.85 -5.06 -19.21
N GLU A 78 -3.86 -5.88 -19.52
CA GLU A 78 -4.02 -6.48 -20.85
C GLU A 78 -4.09 -5.43 -21.97
N THR A 79 -4.75 -4.32 -21.72
CA THR A 79 -4.83 -3.21 -22.67
C THR A 79 -3.46 -2.61 -22.91
N MET A 80 -2.67 -2.36 -21.88
CA MET A 80 -1.30 -1.84 -22.02
C MET A 80 -0.38 -2.83 -22.75
N VAL A 81 -0.54 -4.15 -22.50
CA VAL A 81 0.20 -5.19 -23.24
C VAL A 81 -0.15 -5.16 -24.73
N ASN A 82 -1.45 -5.10 -25.06
CA ASN A 82 -1.90 -5.08 -26.46
C ASN A 82 -1.51 -3.78 -27.19
N ASP A 83 -1.38 -2.69 -26.44
CA ASP A 83 -0.95 -1.38 -26.93
C ASP A 83 0.57 -1.22 -26.99
N GLU A 84 1.31 -2.31 -26.75
CA GLU A 84 2.77 -2.39 -26.85
C GLU A 84 3.49 -1.31 -26.01
N TYR A 85 3.17 -1.25 -24.70
CA TYR A 85 3.90 -0.41 -23.75
C TYR A 85 5.32 -0.97 -23.54
N ASP A 86 6.29 -0.10 -23.26
CA ASP A 86 7.67 -0.50 -22.98
C ASP A 86 7.84 -0.92 -21.51
N ALA A 87 7.14 -0.26 -20.60
CA ALA A 87 7.11 -0.64 -19.20
C ALA A 87 5.76 -0.34 -18.52
N ILE A 88 5.38 -1.20 -17.58
CA ILE A 88 4.14 -1.08 -16.81
C ILE A 88 4.46 -1.20 -15.33
N MET A 89 4.16 -0.15 -14.56
CA MET A 89 4.13 -0.19 -13.10
C MET A 89 2.72 -0.57 -12.64
N ILE A 90 2.61 -1.39 -11.60
CA ILE A 90 1.34 -1.88 -11.08
C ILE A 90 1.33 -1.73 -9.56
N SER A 91 0.23 -1.23 -8.99
CA SER A 91 -0.07 -1.40 -7.57
C SER A 91 -1.17 -2.46 -7.46
N PRO A 92 -0.81 -3.73 -7.21
CA PRO A 92 -1.74 -4.85 -7.34
C PRO A 92 -2.81 -4.85 -6.24
N ILE A 93 -4.04 -5.16 -6.63
CA ILE A 93 -5.17 -5.42 -5.71
C ILE A 93 -5.11 -6.87 -5.24
N ASP A 94 -4.85 -7.80 -6.16
CA ASP A 94 -4.73 -9.24 -5.95
C ASP A 94 -3.58 -9.78 -6.80
N GLN A 95 -2.53 -10.28 -6.13
CA GLN A 95 -1.34 -10.78 -6.80
C GLN A 95 -1.62 -12.05 -7.65
N ASN A 96 -2.53 -12.91 -7.20
CA ASN A 96 -2.82 -14.15 -7.88
C ASN A 96 -3.57 -13.91 -9.20
N ALA A 97 -4.54 -13.00 -9.18
CA ALA A 97 -5.31 -12.62 -10.36
C ALA A 97 -4.45 -11.97 -11.46
N LEU A 98 -3.38 -11.27 -11.07
CA LEU A 98 -2.49 -10.58 -12.01
C LEU A 98 -1.38 -11.47 -12.59
N THR A 99 -1.11 -12.64 -12.01
CA THR A 99 0.01 -13.50 -12.42
C THR A 99 0.00 -13.81 -13.93
N ASP A 100 -1.14 -14.19 -14.49
CA ASP A 100 -1.23 -14.57 -15.90
C ASP A 100 -1.00 -13.38 -16.85
N VAL A 101 -1.55 -12.22 -16.52
CA VAL A 101 -1.42 -11.02 -17.38
C VAL A 101 -0.02 -10.41 -17.28
N VAL A 102 0.62 -10.45 -16.12
CA VAL A 102 2.02 -10.03 -15.94
C VAL A 102 2.96 -10.99 -16.66
N THR A 103 2.68 -12.30 -16.63
CA THR A 103 3.44 -13.27 -17.45
C THR A 103 3.37 -12.93 -18.95
N LYS A 104 2.17 -12.60 -19.45
CA LYS A 104 2.02 -12.16 -20.85
C LYS A 104 2.82 -10.88 -21.16
N ALA A 105 2.85 -9.93 -20.24
CA ALA A 105 3.63 -8.70 -20.39
C ALA A 105 5.13 -9.02 -20.51
N ASN A 106 5.66 -9.83 -19.59
CA ASN A 106 7.06 -10.24 -19.57
C ASN A 106 7.42 -11.03 -20.84
N ASP A 107 6.56 -11.96 -21.29
CA ASP A 107 6.77 -12.73 -22.53
C ASP A 107 6.76 -11.82 -23.77
N ALA A 108 6.06 -10.70 -23.73
CA ALA A 108 6.08 -9.68 -24.78
C ALA A 108 7.32 -8.76 -24.73
N GLY A 109 8.15 -8.90 -23.70
CA GLY A 109 9.35 -8.07 -23.49
C GLY A 109 9.06 -6.71 -22.83
N ILE A 110 7.87 -6.55 -22.24
CA ILE A 110 7.50 -5.36 -21.49
C ILE A 110 8.10 -5.45 -20.10
N VAL A 111 8.79 -4.40 -19.67
CA VAL A 111 9.35 -4.32 -18.31
C VAL A 111 8.21 -4.13 -17.32
N THR A 112 8.14 -4.98 -16.30
CA THR A 112 7.08 -4.90 -15.28
C THR A 112 7.64 -4.54 -13.91
N SER A 113 6.88 -3.73 -13.17
CA SER A 113 7.24 -3.38 -11.80
C SER A 113 6.02 -3.26 -10.90
N CYS A 114 6.24 -3.47 -9.60
CA CYS A 114 5.21 -3.25 -8.58
C CYS A 114 5.62 -2.15 -7.61
N ALA A 115 4.60 -1.40 -7.14
CA ALA A 115 4.73 -0.40 -6.09
C ALA A 115 3.81 -0.72 -4.92
N ALA A 116 4.33 -0.72 -3.71
CA ALA A 116 3.72 -1.02 -2.42
C ALA A 116 3.46 -2.52 -2.18
N GLN A 117 2.62 -3.16 -2.96
CA GLN A 117 2.36 -4.61 -2.97
C GLN A 117 3.08 -5.26 -4.15
N SER A 118 3.12 -6.59 -4.21
CA SER A 118 3.92 -7.30 -5.20
C SER A 118 3.16 -8.40 -5.93
N VAL A 119 3.50 -8.57 -7.21
CA VAL A 119 3.34 -9.84 -7.94
C VAL A 119 4.73 -10.44 -8.08
N ASP A 120 4.92 -11.71 -7.72
CA ASP A 120 6.25 -12.33 -7.60
C ASP A 120 7.09 -12.35 -8.87
N ILE A 121 6.45 -12.30 -10.03
CA ILE A 121 7.08 -12.45 -11.34
C ILE A 121 7.43 -11.15 -12.05
N VAL A 122 7.27 -9.99 -11.41
CA VAL A 122 7.68 -8.70 -12.00
C VAL A 122 9.21 -8.54 -11.97
N ASP A 123 9.75 -7.71 -12.87
CA ASP A 123 11.18 -7.45 -12.96
C ASP A 123 11.71 -6.63 -11.76
N PHE A 124 10.89 -5.69 -11.26
CA PHE A 124 11.26 -4.82 -10.15
C PHE A 124 10.13 -4.70 -9.12
N ARG A 125 10.52 -4.64 -7.84
CA ARG A 125 9.59 -4.47 -6.73
C ARG A 125 10.04 -3.37 -5.79
N TYR A 126 9.14 -2.45 -5.49
CA TYR A 126 9.24 -1.54 -4.37
C TYR A 126 8.17 -1.91 -3.36
N ILE A 127 8.53 -2.69 -2.35
CA ILE A 127 7.61 -3.29 -1.38
C ILE A 127 7.89 -2.77 0.03
N VAL A 128 6.88 -2.90 0.88
CA VAL A 128 6.95 -2.66 2.31
C VAL A 128 6.82 -4.02 3.02
N GLU A 129 7.65 -4.26 4.03
CA GLU A 129 7.50 -5.41 4.92
C GLU A 129 6.31 -5.18 5.86
N GLU A 130 5.13 -5.56 5.42
CA GLU A 130 3.85 -5.15 5.97
C GLU A 130 3.67 -5.47 7.45
N TYR A 131 4.02 -6.70 7.89
CA TYR A 131 3.91 -7.07 9.29
C TYR A 131 4.85 -6.25 10.18
N SER A 132 6.11 -6.09 9.80
CA SER A 132 7.08 -5.28 10.56
C SER A 132 6.69 -3.80 10.59
N TYR A 133 6.11 -3.30 9.51
CA TYR A 133 5.56 -1.94 9.47
C TYR A 133 4.38 -1.79 10.44
N GLY A 134 3.47 -2.78 10.44
CA GLY A 134 2.39 -2.84 11.42
C GLY A 134 2.88 -2.90 12.87
N GLN A 135 3.91 -3.69 13.13
CA GLN A 135 4.54 -3.73 14.47
C GLN A 135 5.08 -2.36 14.89
N ALA A 136 5.70 -1.61 14.00
CA ALA A 136 6.20 -0.27 14.30
C ALA A 136 5.07 0.72 14.64
N ILE A 137 3.94 0.65 13.91
CA ILE A 137 2.73 1.44 14.21
C ILE A 137 2.16 1.02 15.58
N GLY A 138 1.99 -0.28 15.80
CA GLY A 138 1.50 -0.84 17.07
C GLY A 138 2.38 -0.46 18.26
N GLN A 139 3.71 -0.45 18.09
CA GLN A 139 4.65 -0.05 19.13
C GLN A 139 4.51 1.44 19.51
N ASN A 140 4.30 2.31 18.51
CA ASN A 140 4.06 3.75 18.79
C ASN A 140 2.75 3.94 19.56
N ALA A 141 1.69 3.24 19.17
CA ALA A 141 0.42 3.29 19.87
C ALA A 141 0.53 2.70 21.29
N ALA A 142 1.22 1.56 21.45
CA ALA A 142 1.44 0.92 22.75
C ALA A 142 2.23 1.83 23.71
N ASN A 143 3.27 2.50 23.20
CA ASN A 143 4.04 3.44 24.01
C ASN A 143 3.13 4.57 24.53
N TRP A 144 2.30 5.16 23.67
CA TRP A 144 1.38 6.22 24.06
C TRP A 144 0.33 5.71 25.07
N ILE A 145 -0.24 4.52 24.87
CA ILE A 145 -1.21 3.90 25.76
C ILE A 145 -0.58 3.67 27.15
N ASN A 146 0.62 3.09 27.21
CA ASN A 146 1.32 2.83 28.44
C ASN A 146 1.72 4.12 29.19
N GLU A 147 1.98 5.21 28.48
CA GLU A 147 2.30 6.50 29.10
C GLU A 147 1.06 7.23 29.62
N ASN A 148 -0.11 7.09 28.97
CA ASN A 148 -1.28 7.93 29.22
C ASN A 148 -2.47 7.17 29.82
N LEU A 149 -2.58 5.86 29.63
CA LEU A 149 -3.74 5.03 29.97
C LEU A 149 -3.35 3.76 30.78
N ALA A 150 -2.17 3.72 31.39
CA ALA A 150 -1.68 2.55 32.14
C ALA A 150 -2.56 2.19 33.35
N ASP A 151 -3.22 3.19 33.95
CA ASP A 151 -4.06 3.02 35.15
C ASP A 151 -5.53 2.65 34.81
N GLU A 152 -5.88 2.52 33.52
CA GLU A 152 -7.21 2.13 33.10
C GLU A 152 -7.37 0.60 33.16
N ASP A 153 -8.52 0.15 33.67
CA ASP A 153 -8.84 -1.29 33.73
C ASP A 153 -8.98 -1.91 32.32
N GLU A 154 -9.51 -1.15 31.37
CA GLU A 154 -9.67 -1.52 29.97
C GLU A 154 -9.48 -0.30 29.05
N VAL A 155 -8.72 -0.48 27.99
CA VAL A 155 -8.55 0.49 26.91
C VAL A 155 -9.14 -0.07 25.62
N GLN A 156 -10.33 0.39 25.24
CA GLN A 156 -10.96 0.02 23.98
C GLN A 156 -10.26 0.69 22.82
N VAL A 157 -9.89 -0.10 21.80
CA VAL A 157 -9.15 0.33 20.62
C VAL A 157 -9.91 -0.01 19.34
N CYS A 158 -10.01 0.97 18.43
CA CYS A 158 -10.43 0.78 17.05
C CYS A 158 -9.19 0.76 16.15
N ILE A 159 -9.07 -0.24 15.27
CA ILE A 159 -8.03 -0.27 14.24
C ILE A 159 -8.67 0.05 12.88
N ILE A 160 -8.22 1.13 12.24
CA ILE A 160 -8.50 1.40 10.83
C ILE A 160 -7.42 0.67 10.03
N SER A 161 -7.81 -0.43 9.40
CA SER A 161 -6.91 -1.32 8.65
C SER A 161 -7.02 -1.11 7.14
N GLN A 162 -6.43 -2.00 6.39
CA GLN A 162 -6.55 -2.10 4.94
C GLN A 162 -6.72 -3.58 4.54
N ASP A 163 -7.57 -4.30 5.28
CA ASP A 163 -7.78 -5.74 5.15
C ASP A 163 -8.52 -6.14 3.85
N ASN A 164 -8.91 -5.19 3.04
CA ASN A 164 -9.42 -5.37 1.68
C ASN A 164 -8.29 -5.62 0.64
N VAL A 165 -7.03 -5.52 1.05
CA VAL A 165 -5.85 -5.83 0.23
C VAL A 165 -5.07 -6.97 0.89
N GLU A 166 -4.96 -8.12 0.23
CA GLU A 166 -4.44 -9.37 0.80
C GLU A 166 -3.08 -9.19 1.48
N ASP A 167 -2.11 -8.59 0.79
CA ASP A 167 -0.76 -8.39 1.32
C ASP A 167 -0.73 -7.43 2.53
N VAL A 168 -1.69 -6.52 2.63
CA VAL A 168 -1.74 -5.49 3.68
C VAL A 168 -2.45 -5.96 4.95
N ILE A 169 -3.15 -7.10 4.93
CA ILE A 169 -3.72 -7.74 6.13
C ILE A 169 -2.64 -7.89 7.20
N ALA A 170 -1.43 -8.32 6.81
CA ALA A 170 -0.31 -8.49 7.71
C ALA A 170 0.09 -7.22 8.46
N ARG A 171 -0.12 -6.02 7.89
CA ARG A 171 0.11 -4.74 8.58
C ARG A 171 -0.85 -4.58 9.76
N GLY A 172 -2.13 -4.83 9.52
CA GLY A 172 -3.16 -4.81 10.58
C GLY A 172 -2.86 -5.84 11.69
N ASP A 173 -2.42 -7.05 11.31
CA ASP A 173 -2.02 -8.10 12.25
C ASP A 173 -0.83 -7.64 13.12
N GLY A 174 0.19 -7.05 12.49
CA GLY A 174 1.35 -6.50 13.22
C GLY A 174 0.97 -5.42 14.23
N VAL A 175 -0.01 -4.55 13.90
CA VAL A 175 -0.55 -3.56 14.85
C VAL A 175 -1.23 -4.27 16.03
N GLN A 176 -2.16 -5.17 15.74
CA GLN A 176 -2.97 -5.83 16.76
C GLN A 176 -2.11 -6.70 17.68
N ASP A 177 -1.27 -7.56 17.14
CA ASP A 177 -0.38 -8.45 17.91
C ASP A 177 0.53 -7.65 18.84
N THR A 178 1.03 -6.50 18.36
CA THR A 178 1.90 -5.64 19.17
C THR A 178 1.14 -4.99 20.31
N LEU A 179 -0.07 -4.46 20.06
CA LEU A 179 -0.91 -3.88 21.10
C LEU A 179 -1.28 -4.91 22.17
N GLU A 180 -1.74 -6.09 21.77
CA GLU A 180 -2.13 -7.16 22.70
C GLU A 180 -0.95 -7.66 23.55
N LYS A 181 0.25 -7.66 22.98
CA LYS A 181 1.48 -8.07 23.67
C LYS A 181 1.99 -7.02 24.65
N GLU A 182 2.03 -5.76 24.24
CA GLU A 182 2.70 -4.68 24.98
C GLU A 182 1.75 -3.95 25.94
N CYS A 183 0.42 -4.08 25.78
CA CYS A 183 -0.60 -3.41 26.58
C CYS A 183 -1.65 -4.42 27.09
N PRO A 184 -1.46 -5.04 28.27
CA PRO A 184 -2.37 -6.08 28.76
C PRO A 184 -3.82 -5.62 29.03
N ASN A 185 -4.05 -4.32 29.15
CA ASN A 185 -5.36 -3.69 29.33
C ASN A 185 -6.03 -3.28 28.03
N VAL A 186 -5.40 -3.49 26.87
CA VAL A 186 -6.00 -3.21 25.57
C VAL A 186 -7.04 -4.25 25.19
N ASN A 187 -8.18 -3.78 24.68
CA ASN A 187 -9.20 -4.58 24.02
C ASN A 187 -9.47 -3.99 22.64
N VAL A 188 -9.06 -4.67 21.56
CA VAL A 188 -9.38 -4.27 20.20
C VAL A 188 -10.84 -4.62 19.92
N VAL A 189 -11.72 -3.61 20.02
CA VAL A 189 -13.18 -3.78 19.90
C VAL A 189 -13.65 -3.83 18.45
N THR A 190 -12.88 -3.25 17.53
CA THR A 190 -13.18 -3.29 16.09
C THR A 190 -11.91 -3.06 15.26
N ARG A 191 -11.84 -3.77 14.12
CA ARG A 191 -10.84 -3.57 13.07
C ARG A 191 -11.55 -3.58 11.74
N GLN A 192 -11.44 -2.51 10.97
CA GLN A 192 -12.15 -2.34 9.70
C GLN A 192 -11.26 -1.68 8.66
N ALA A 193 -11.46 -2.07 7.39
CA ALA A 193 -10.71 -1.51 6.28
C ALA A 193 -11.22 -0.10 5.94
N GLY A 194 -10.30 0.89 5.96
CA GLY A 194 -10.55 2.27 5.61
C GLY A 194 -9.27 2.97 5.19
N ASP A 195 -9.07 3.11 3.89
CA ASP A 195 -7.85 3.67 3.29
C ASP A 195 -8.10 5.00 2.58
N THR A 196 -9.30 5.57 2.76
CA THR A 196 -9.68 6.92 2.33
C THR A 196 -10.11 7.76 3.53
N PRO A 197 -10.06 9.11 3.44
CA PRO A 197 -10.55 9.98 4.51
C PRO A 197 -12.02 9.73 4.85
N GLU A 198 -12.87 9.53 3.85
CA GLU A 198 -14.29 9.23 4.04
C GLU A 198 -14.49 7.90 4.77
N GLY A 199 -13.75 6.85 4.35
CA GLY A 199 -13.81 5.53 5.00
C GLY A 199 -13.35 5.57 6.45
N GLY A 200 -12.26 6.29 6.75
CA GLY A 200 -11.77 6.48 8.11
C GLY A 200 -12.77 7.20 9.01
N LEU A 201 -13.40 8.27 8.50
CA LEU A 201 -14.46 9.00 9.20
C LEU A 201 -15.64 8.09 9.55
N GLU A 202 -16.20 7.38 8.57
CA GLU A 202 -17.36 6.48 8.76
C GLU A 202 -17.07 5.37 9.78
N ILE A 203 -15.86 4.80 9.75
CA ILE A 203 -15.43 3.75 10.68
C ILE A 203 -15.44 4.28 12.11
N VAL A 204 -14.83 5.46 12.35
CA VAL A 204 -14.70 6.00 13.72
C VAL A 204 -16.05 6.49 14.24
N GLU A 205 -16.87 7.15 13.43
CA GLU A 205 -18.26 7.52 13.82
C GLU A 205 -19.06 6.28 14.23
N SER A 206 -18.97 5.19 13.44
CA SER A 206 -19.64 3.92 13.74
C SER A 206 -19.09 3.27 15.01
N ALA A 207 -17.77 3.30 15.19
CA ALA A 207 -17.11 2.75 16.37
C ALA A 207 -17.49 3.52 17.65
N LEU A 208 -17.50 4.84 17.62
CA LEU A 208 -17.93 5.69 18.76
C LEU A 208 -19.40 5.44 19.13
N ALA A 209 -20.27 5.20 18.14
CA ALA A 209 -21.67 4.88 18.39
C ALA A 209 -21.85 3.48 19.01
N ALA A 210 -21.03 2.50 18.60
CA ALA A 210 -21.12 1.12 19.09
C ALA A 210 -20.38 0.89 20.41
N TYR A 211 -19.30 1.62 20.63
CA TYR A 211 -18.38 1.51 21.77
C TYR A 211 -18.19 2.88 22.43
N PRO A 212 -19.12 3.30 23.32
CA PRO A 212 -19.08 4.64 23.94
C PRO A 212 -17.82 4.90 24.79
N ASP A 213 -17.14 3.83 25.22
CA ASP A 213 -15.91 3.89 26.03
C ASP A 213 -14.64 3.76 25.14
N LEU A 214 -14.75 3.89 23.81
CA LEU A 214 -13.63 3.89 22.90
C LEU A 214 -12.66 5.03 23.24
N LYS A 215 -11.38 4.71 23.46
CA LYS A 215 -10.35 5.68 23.88
C LYS A 215 -9.27 5.91 22.84
N VAL A 216 -8.99 4.91 21.99
CA VAL A 216 -7.88 4.95 21.06
C VAL A 216 -8.31 4.50 19.67
N VAL A 217 -7.87 5.24 18.67
CA VAL A 217 -7.95 4.83 17.26
C VAL A 217 -6.54 4.71 16.73
N VAL A 218 -6.23 3.56 16.12
CA VAL A 218 -4.95 3.30 15.46
C VAL A 218 -5.21 3.07 13.98
N ALA A 219 -4.58 3.85 13.11
CA ALA A 219 -4.72 3.69 11.68
C ALA A 219 -3.43 3.11 11.07
N THR A 220 -3.60 2.19 10.11
CA THR A 220 -2.49 1.57 9.39
C THR A 220 -2.05 2.39 8.17
N ASN A 221 -2.77 3.46 7.85
CA ASN A 221 -2.46 4.40 6.76
C ASN A 221 -2.89 5.82 7.12
N ASP A 222 -2.26 6.80 6.49
CA ASP A 222 -2.47 8.23 6.78
C ASP A 222 -3.89 8.70 6.40
N SER A 223 -4.40 8.24 5.25
CA SER A 223 -5.68 8.68 4.70
C SER A 223 -6.84 8.31 5.63
N GLY A 224 -6.91 7.03 6.04
CA GLY A 224 -7.89 6.56 7.01
C GLY A 224 -7.71 7.22 8.37
N GLY A 225 -6.46 7.42 8.80
CA GLY A 225 -6.13 8.11 10.05
C GLY A 225 -6.60 9.57 10.09
N ILE A 226 -6.41 10.31 9.00
CA ILE A 226 -6.90 11.69 8.85
C ILE A 226 -8.43 11.73 8.92
N GLY A 227 -9.10 10.80 8.22
CA GLY A 227 -10.56 10.68 8.29
C GLY A 227 -11.04 10.35 9.70
N GLY A 228 -10.43 9.36 10.35
CA GLY A 228 -10.76 9.00 11.73
C GLY A 228 -10.54 10.13 12.75
N TYR A 229 -9.58 11.01 12.52
CA TYR A 229 -9.37 12.19 13.36
C TYR A 229 -10.49 13.25 13.22
N GLN A 230 -11.21 13.26 12.11
CA GLN A 230 -12.30 14.20 11.87
C GLN A 230 -13.62 13.79 12.53
N ALA A 231 -13.78 12.52 12.90
CA ALA A 231 -14.90 11.98 13.65
C ALA A 231 -14.90 12.48 15.10
#